data_16a3797e6b49ba6a7b459875dfeb2b89
#
_entry.id   16a3797e6b49ba6a7b459875dfeb2b89
#
_cell.length_a   1.000
_cell.length_b   1.000
_cell.length_c   1.000
_cell.angle_alpha   90.00
_cell.angle_beta   90.00
_cell.angle_gamma   90.00
#
_symmetry.space_group_name_H-M   'P 1'
#
loop_
_entity.id
_entity.type
_entity.pdbx_description
1 polymer ?
#
loop_
_entity_poly.entity_id
_entity_poly.type
_entity_poly.pdbx_seq_one_letter_code
_entity_poly.pdbx_strand_id
1 'polypeptide(L)'
;MKERALELKAEKNKADGEAELLKKVAAMHASDRAMATRLHAIVKAVAPDLMPKTWYGMPAYANKNGKIVCFFRDAGKFGDRYATFGFNDAATLDDGVMWPTSYALKGLGDAEEKKIRALVKKAAG
;
A
#
# COMPACT_ATOMS: atom_id res chain seq x y z
N MET A 1 -26.88 10.56 -14.52
CA MET A 1 -26.20 11.75 -13.99
C MET A 1 -25.59 11.59 -12.65
N LYS A 2 -26.29 11.03 -11.67
CA LYS A 2 -25.73 10.78 -10.34
C LYS A 2 -24.54 9.81 -10.36
N GLU A 3 -24.60 8.76 -11.15
CA GLU A 3 -23.52 7.76 -11.27
C GLU A 3 -22.23 8.38 -11.82
N ARG A 4 -22.36 9.21 -12.86
CA ARG A 4 -21.19 9.85 -13.47
C ARG A 4 -20.52 10.85 -12.50
N ALA A 5 -21.31 11.58 -11.73
CA ALA A 5 -20.80 12.51 -10.74
C ALA A 5 -20.06 11.77 -9.61
N LEU A 6 -20.57 10.59 -9.19
CA LEU A 6 -19.93 9.74 -8.19
C LEU A 6 -18.62 9.14 -8.74
N GLU A 7 -18.59 8.72 -10.00
CA GLU A 7 -17.38 8.22 -10.66
C GLU A 7 -16.30 9.28 -10.75
N LEU A 8 -16.66 10.50 -11.18
CA LEU A 8 -15.72 11.62 -11.26
C LEU A 8 -15.16 12.00 -9.89
N LYS A 9 -16.00 11.97 -8.86
CA LYS A 9 -15.60 12.26 -7.48
C LYS A 9 -14.65 11.18 -6.97
N ALA A 10 -14.92 9.91 -7.25
CA ALA A 10 -14.07 8.80 -6.86
C ALA A 10 -12.69 8.89 -7.55
N GLU A 11 -12.66 9.19 -8.84
CA GLU A 11 -11.41 9.39 -9.59
C GLU A 11 -10.58 10.54 -9.03
N LYS A 12 -11.23 11.66 -8.71
CA LYS A 12 -10.56 12.82 -8.11
C LYS A 12 -10.00 12.47 -6.74
N ASN A 13 -10.78 11.77 -5.89
CA ASN A 13 -10.33 11.35 -4.57
C ASN A 13 -9.13 10.41 -4.66
N LYS A 14 -9.13 9.52 -5.64
CA LYS A 14 -8.02 8.61 -5.91
C LYS A 14 -6.77 9.38 -6.31
N ALA A 15 -6.90 10.32 -7.24
CA ALA A 15 -5.79 11.16 -7.70
C ALA A 15 -5.22 12.02 -6.57
N ASP A 16 -6.08 12.62 -5.75
CA ASP A 16 -5.67 13.44 -4.60
C ASP A 16 -4.96 12.59 -3.54
N GLY A 17 -5.47 11.40 -3.26
CA GLY A 17 -4.86 10.45 -2.33
C GLY A 17 -3.50 9.98 -2.81
N GLU A 18 -3.36 9.68 -4.10
CA GLU A 18 -2.09 9.29 -4.70
C GLU A 18 -1.07 10.42 -4.62
N ALA A 19 -1.48 11.67 -4.90
CA ALA A 19 -0.60 12.83 -4.81
C ALA A 19 -0.05 13.02 -3.38
N GLU A 20 -0.91 12.88 -2.36
CA GLU A 20 -0.48 12.95 -0.96
C GLU A 20 0.47 11.83 -0.60
N LEU A 21 0.17 10.60 -1.02
CA LEU A 21 1.01 9.44 -0.79
C LEU A 21 2.40 9.65 -1.39
N LEU A 22 2.47 10.07 -2.64
CA LEU A 22 3.73 10.32 -3.34
C LEU A 22 4.54 11.44 -2.67
N LYS A 23 3.87 12.43 -2.11
CA LYS A 23 4.52 13.50 -1.36
C LYS A 23 5.18 12.96 -0.10
N LYS A 24 4.51 12.06 0.62
CA LYS A 24 5.09 11.38 1.79
C LYS A 24 6.27 10.50 1.40
N VAL A 25 6.16 9.77 0.30
CA VAL A 25 7.25 8.94 -0.22
C VAL A 25 8.48 9.79 -0.56
N ALA A 26 8.27 10.93 -1.22
CA ALA A 26 9.36 11.83 -1.58
C ALA A 26 10.14 12.37 -0.37
N ALA A 27 9.49 12.47 0.78
CA ALA A 27 10.10 12.95 2.03
C ALA A 27 10.85 11.87 2.80
N MET A 28 10.79 10.62 2.39
CA MET A 28 11.47 9.50 3.06
C MET A 28 12.98 9.50 2.83
N HIS A 29 13.72 8.79 3.70
CA HIS A 29 15.12 8.46 3.46
C HIS A 29 15.27 7.65 2.17
N ALA A 30 16.43 7.74 1.52
CA ALA A 30 16.62 7.20 0.17
C ALA A 30 16.26 5.72 0.02
N SER A 31 16.65 4.86 0.96
CA SER A 31 16.34 3.42 0.87
C SER A 31 14.86 3.14 1.07
N ASP A 32 14.21 3.82 2.01
CA ASP A 32 12.77 3.69 2.24
C ASP A 32 11.99 4.22 1.04
N ARG A 33 12.40 5.35 0.49
CA ARG A 33 11.79 5.95 -0.69
C ARG A 33 11.83 5.01 -1.89
N ALA A 34 12.97 4.35 -2.12
CA ALA A 34 13.12 3.39 -3.21
C ALA A 34 12.14 2.21 -3.04
N MET A 35 12.04 1.65 -1.84
CA MET A 35 11.08 0.57 -1.55
C MET A 35 9.64 1.02 -1.70
N ALA A 36 9.29 2.17 -1.13
CA ALA A 36 7.93 2.71 -1.22
C ALA A 36 7.51 2.98 -2.66
N THR A 37 8.41 3.50 -3.49
CA THR A 37 8.16 3.75 -4.91
C THR A 37 7.87 2.45 -5.66
N ARG A 38 8.64 1.39 -5.41
CA ARG A 38 8.43 0.09 -6.02
C ARG A 38 7.12 -0.55 -5.55
N LEU A 39 6.84 -0.49 -4.25
CA LEU A 39 5.58 -0.99 -3.69
C LEU A 39 4.37 -0.29 -4.31
N HIS A 40 4.45 1.02 -4.50
CA HIS A 40 3.38 1.77 -5.15
C HIS A 40 3.14 1.30 -6.58
N ALA A 41 4.21 1.10 -7.35
CA ALA A 41 4.10 0.58 -8.71
C ALA A 41 3.47 -0.83 -8.74
N ILE A 42 3.85 -1.69 -7.79
CA ILE A 42 3.31 -3.05 -7.67
C ILE A 42 1.81 -3.00 -7.36
N VAL A 43 1.40 -2.22 -6.38
CA VAL A 43 -0.02 -2.12 -6.01
C VAL A 43 -0.86 -1.61 -7.18
N LYS A 44 -0.39 -0.59 -7.89
CA LYS A 44 -1.10 -0.06 -9.07
C LYS A 44 -1.23 -1.11 -10.17
N ALA A 45 -0.22 -1.95 -10.34
CA ALA A 45 -0.21 -2.97 -11.39
C ALA A 45 -1.13 -4.15 -11.07
N VAL A 46 -1.09 -4.66 -9.82
CA VAL A 46 -1.79 -5.91 -9.48
C VAL A 46 -3.12 -5.70 -8.75
N ALA A 47 -3.35 -4.52 -8.18
CA ALA A 47 -4.58 -4.19 -7.46
C ALA A 47 -5.00 -2.74 -7.75
N PRO A 48 -5.33 -2.42 -9.02
CA PRO A 48 -5.60 -1.04 -9.43
C PRO A 48 -6.84 -0.43 -8.78
N ASP A 49 -7.72 -1.25 -8.21
CA ASP A 49 -8.93 -0.78 -7.53
C ASP A 49 -8.67 -0.29 -6.10
N LEU A 50 -7.49 -0.57 -5.54
CA LEU A 50 -7.14 -0.04 -4.23
C LEU A 50 -6.89 1.46 -4.31
N MET A 51 -7.36 2.18 -3.29
CA MET A 51 -7.27 3.63 -3.23
C MET A 51 -6.03 4.05 -2.43
N PRO A 52 -5.06 4.74 -3.06
CA PRO A 52 -3.91 5.28 -2.32
C PRO A 52 -4.36 6.30 -1.28
N LYS A 53 -3.79 6.21 -0.08
CA LYS A 53 -4.09 7.11 1.04
C LYS A 53 -2.86 7.33 1.89
N THR A 54 -2.91 8.36 2.73
CA THR A 54 -1.97 8.57 3.81
C THR A 54 -2.68 8.17 5.11
N TRP A 55 -2.09 7.22 5.85
CA TRP A 55 -2.67 6.66 7.08
C TRP A 55 -1.65 6.74 8.19
N TYR A 56 -1.93 7.57 9.21
CA TYR A 56 -0.96 7.89 10.27
C TYR A 56 0.42 8.31 9.72
N GLY A 57 0.40 9.07 8.63
CA GLY A 57 1.63 9.54 7.96
C GLY A 57 2.34 8.49 7.11
N MET A 58 1.73 7.32 6.90
CA MET A 58 2.28 6.22 6.11
C MET A 58 1.53 6.06 4.80
N PRO A 59 2.24 5.67 3.70
CA PRO A 59 1.55 5.23 2.49
C PRO A 59 0.67 4.03 2.78
N ALA A 60 -0.57 4.07 2.35
CA ALA A 60 -1.54 3.03 2.58
C ALA A 60 -2.49 2.88 1.40
N TYR A 61 -3.15 1.74 1.31
CA TYR A 61 -4.05 1.42 0.21
C TYR A 61 -5.35 0.87 0.78
N ALA A 62 -6.47 1.52 0.45
CA ALA A 62 -7.78 1.20 0.98
C ALA A 62 -8.65 0.52 -0.07
N ASN A 63 -9.60 -0.30 0.39
CA ASN A 63 -10.62 -0.87 -0.49
C ASN A 63 -11.73 0.16 -0.75
N LYS A 64 -12.73 -0.24 -1.55
CA LYS A 64 -13.86 0.63 -1.91
C LYS A 64 -14.70 1.09 -0.71
N ASN A 65 -14.61 0.38 0.41
CA ASN A 65 -15.31 0.74 1.65
C ASN A 65 -14.48 1.66 2.55
N GLY A 66 -13.31 2.09 2.08
CA GLY A 66 -12.43 2.99 2.82
C GLY A 66 -11.58 2.32 3.88
N LYS A 67 -11.60 0.99 3.96
CA LYS A 67 -10.80 0.23 4.93
C LYS A 67 -9.39 -0.01 4.38
N ILE A 68 -8.39 0.21 5.21
CA ILE A 68 -6.99 0.00 4.82
C ILE A 68 -6.72 -1.49 4.67
N VAL A 69 -6.24 -1.88 3.47
CA VAL A 69 -5.86 -3.26 3.15
C VAL A 69 -4.38 -3.49 3.47
N CYS A 70 -3.52 -2.58 3.04
CA CYS A 70 -2.07 -2.69 3.29
C CYS A 70 -1.44 -1.30 3.46
N PHE A 71 -0.25 -1.28 4.06
CA PHE A 71 0.48 -0.04 4.34
C PHE A 71 1.98 -0.29 4.38
N PHE A 72 2.74 0.80 4.20
CA PHE A 72 4.21 0.78 4.31
C PHE A 72 4.65 1.72 5.44
N ARG A 73 5.38 1.16 6.42
CA ARG A 73 5.97 1.90 7.53
C ARG A 73 7.47 2.03 7.27
N ASP A 74 7.92 3.25 6.97
CA ASP A 74 9.33 3.50 6.68
C ASP A 74 10.19 3.41 7.94
N ALA A 75 11.37 2.81 7.81
CA ALA A 75 12.28 2.59 8.94
C ALA A 75 12.86 3.90 9.47
N GLY A 76 13.28 4.79 8.58
CA GLY A 76 13.99 6.02 8.96
C GLY A 76 13.18 6.95 9.84
N LYS A 77 11.91 7.16 9.50
CA LYS A 77 11.01 8.04 10.25
C LYS A 77 10.79 7.59 11.69
N PHE A 78 10.69 6.27 11.90
CA PHE A 78 10.37 5.68 13.20
C PHE A 78 11.59 5.16 13.95
N GLY A 79 12.80 5.27 13.38
CA GLY A 79 14.01 4.77 13.97
C GLY A 79 14.08 3.26 14.06
N ASP A 80 13.37 2.56 13.17
CA ASP A 80 13.32 1.10 13.14
C ASP A 80 14.52 0.52 12.37
N ARG A 81 14.86 -0.73 12.70
CA ARG A 81 15.95 -1.45 12.04
C ARG A 81 15.60 -1.88 10.61
N TYR A 82 14.31 -2.02 10.32
CA TYR A 82 13.76 -2.40 9.01
C TYR A 82 12.45 -1.69 8.76
N ALA A 83 12.08 -1.54 7.48
CA ALA A 83 10.76 -1.06 7.11
C ALA A 83 9.75 -2.20 7.24
N THR A 84 8.48 -1.89 7.37
CA THR A 84 7.40 -2.87 7.50
C THR A 84 6.39 -2.71 6.39
N PHE A 85 6.07 -3.81 5.70
CA PHE A 85 4.92 -3.88 4.81
C PHE A 85 3.86 -4.71 5.50
N GLY A 86 2.76 -4.08 5.90
CA GLY A 86 1.74 -4.70 6.73
C GLY A 86 0.38 -4.77 6.06
N PHE A 87 -0.43 -5.72 6.52
CA PHE A 87 -1.80 -5.93 6.05
C PHE A 87 -2.74 -5.86 7.25
N ASN A 88 -3.88 -5.21 7.05
CA ASN A 88 -4.91 -5.07 8.08
C ASN A 88 -6.02 -6.10 7.90
N ASP A 89 -7.03 -6.04 8.77
CA ASP A 89 -8.17 -6.96 8.79
C ASP A 89 -8.90 -7.07 7.44
N ALA A 90 -8.94 -5.99 6.67
CA ALA A 90 -9.59 -5.98 5.36
C ALA A 90 -8.86 -6.78 4.28
N ALA A 91 -7.61 -7.20 4.53
CA ALA A 91 -6.83 -8.00 3.58
C ALA A 91 -7.27 -9.47 3.65
N THR A 92 -7.59 -10.04 2.49
CA THR A 92 -8.05 -11.43 2.40
C THR A 92 -6.87 -12.40 2.24
N LEU A 93 -6.03 -12.48 3.28
CA LEU A 93 -4.84 -13.33 3.31
C LEU A 93 -5.06 -14.65 4.05
N ASP A 94 -6.28 -14.94 4.43
CA ASP A 94 -6.65 -16.09 5.24
C ASP A 94 -6.06 -17.39 4.72
N ASP A 95 -5.43 -18.15 5.61
CA ASP A 95 -4.81 -19.43 5.32
C ASP A 95 -4.94 -20.30 6.60
N GLY A 96 -5.99 -21.11 6.65
CA GLY A 96 -6.33 -21.84 7.85
C GLY A 96 -6.79 -20.89 8.96
N VAL A 97 -6.30 -21.10 10.17
CA VAL A 97 -6.61 -20.26 11.33
C VAL A 97 -5.45 -19.39 11.79
N MET A 98 -4.34 -19.41 11.05
CA MET A 98 -3.16 -18.60 11.35
C MET A 98 -2.40 -18.28 10.06
N TRP A 99 -2.10 -16.99 9.84
CA TRP A 99 -1.32 -16.53 8.70
C TRP A 99 -0.57 -15.24 9.03
N PRO A 100 0.56 -14.98 8.33
CA PRO A 100 1.31 -13.74 8.55
C PRO A 100 0.56 -12.53 7.99
N THR A 101 0.66 -11.40 8.68
CA THR A 101 0.05 -10.14 8.24
C THR A 101 1.05 -8.98 8.13
N SER A 102 2.32 -9.22 8.47
CA SER A 102 3.34 -8.17 8.49
C SER A 102 4.69 -8.74 8.08
N TYR A 103 5.42 -7.98 7.28
CA TYR A 103 6.70 -8.40 6.71
C TYR A 103 7.76 -7.32 6.92
N ALA A 104 8.94 -7.72 7.37
CA ALA A 104 10.10 -6.85 7.50
C ALA A 104 10.77 -6.69 6.13
N LEU A 105 11.09 -5.46 5.75
CA LEU A 105 11.76 -5.16 4.49
C LEU A 105 13.05 -4.37 4.73
N LYS A 106 14.16 -4.92 4.26
CA LYS A 106 15.44 -4.20 4.22
C LYS A 106 15.82 -3.82 2.79
N GLY A 107 15.12 -4.34 1.81
CA GLY A 107 15.32 -4.08 0.40
C GLY A 107 14.29 -4.82 -0.42
N LEU A 108 14.24 -4.55 -1.72
CA LEU A 108 13.34 -5.21 -2.67
C LEU A 108 14.13 -5.67 -3.89
N GLY A 109 14.45 -6.97 -3.90
CA GLY A 109 14.97 -7.63 -5.10
C GLY A 109 13.84 -8.33 -5.85
N ASP A 110 14.17 -9.03 -6.94
CA ASP A 110 13.19 -9.69 -7.79
C ASP A 110 12.34 -10.72 -7.03
N ALA A 111 12.97 -11.49 -6.14
CA ALA A 111 12.27 -12.51 -5.35
C ALA A 111 11.25 -11.88 -4.40
N GLU A 112 11.61 -10.79 -3.73
CA GLU A 112 10.74 -10.06 -2.81
C GLU A 112 9.59 -9.39 -3.54
N GLU A 113 9.84 -8.79 -4.69
CA GLU A 113 8.79 -8.17 -5.50
C GLU A 113 7.77 -9.21 -5.98
N LYS A 114 8.23 -10.39 -6.40
CA LYS A 114 7.37 -11.49 -6.83
C LYS A 114 6.44 -11.93 -5.70
N LYS A 115 7.00 -12.08 -4.50
CA LYS A 115 6.25 -12.47 -3.31
C LYS A 115 5.21 -11.40 -2.94
N ILE A 116 5.61 -10.13 -2.98
CA ILE A 116 4.71 -9.00 -2.66
C ILE A 116 3.57 -8.89 -3.68
N ARG A 117 3.84 -9.08 -4.97
CA ARG A 117 2.80 -9.09 -6.00
C ARG A 117 1.72 -10.12 -5.69
N ALA A 118 2.14 -11.34 -5.34
CA ALA A 118 1.21 -12.41 -4.98
C ALA A 118 0.41 -12.07 -3.73
N LEU A 119 1.06 -11.52 -2.70
CA LEU A 119 0.40 -11.13 -1.45
C LEU A 119 -0.62 -10.00 -1.67
N VAL A 120 -0.26 -8.96 -2.40
CA VAL A 120 -1.15 -7.83 -2.68
C VAL A 120 -2.36 -8.28 -3.50
N LYS A 121 -2.14 -9.11 -4.51
CA LYS A 121 -3.21 -9.64 -5.34
C LYS A 121 -4.21 -10.45 -4.50
N LYS A 122 -3.71 -11.32 -3.63
CA LYS A 122 -4.54 -12.12 -2.72
C LYS A 122 -5.27 -11.23 -1.72
N ALA A 123 -4.56 -10.27 -1.13
CA ALA A 123 -5.11 -9.37 -0.12
C ALA A 123 -6.24 -8.48 -0.66
N ALA A 124 -6.14 -8.07 -1.91
CA ALA A 124 -7.16 -7.22 -2.54
C ALA A 124 -8.44 -7.99 -2.90
N GLY A 125 -8.39 -9.28 -2.93
CA GLY A 125 -9.53 -10.14 -3.26
C GLY A 125 -9.59 -10.53 -4.73
#